data_e3de3560441c82326623a4fd1911c850
#
_entry.id   e3de3560441c82326623a4fd1911c850
#
_cell.length_a   1.000
_cell.length_b   1.000
_cell.length_c   1.000
_cell.angle_alpha   90.00
_cell.angle_beta   90.00
_cell.angle_gamma   90.00
#
_symmetry.space_group_name_H-M   'P 1'
#
loop_
_entity.id
_entity.type
_entity.pdbx_description
1 polymer ?
#
loop_
_entity_poly.entity_id
_entity_poly.type
_entity_poly.pdbx_seq_one_letter_code
_entity_poly.pdbx_strand_id
1 'polypeptide(L)'
;MDDLLEEMWQCKSVQACIDLALTDAYGEDEEAVAWLTCIETMFSRFKQVKLMGNDVALVGFELRDHTVVAVCRQATGKARVTLDSVEFPELTAVEARWLKAWKRFSARA
;
A
#
# COMPACT_ATOMS: atom_id res chain seq x y z
N MET A 1 18.52 -1.71 10.16
CA MET A 1 17.55 -2.75 9.80
C MET A 1 16.15 -2.27 10.10
N ASP A 2 15.22 -2.59 9.25
CA ASP A 2 13.86 -2.11 9.41
C ASP A 2 13.03 -3.15 10.16
N ASP A 3 12.83 -2.90 11.45
CA ASP A 3 12.06 -3.81 12.32
C ASP A 3 10.60 -3.92 11.86
N LEU A 4 10.05 -2.84 11.32
CA LEU A 4 8.68 -2.85 10.82
C LEU A 4 8.53 -3.83 9.66
N LEU A 5 9.45 -3.78 8.70
CA LEU A 5 9.39 -4.68 7.55
C LEU A 5 9.45 -6.14 8.01
N GLU A 6 10.32 -6.43 8.98
CA GLU A 6 10.44 -7.78 9.51
C GLU A 6 9.14 -8.24 10.16
N GLU A 7 8.52 -7.38 10.97
CA GLU A 7 7.25 -7.71 11.59
C GLU A 7 6.16 -7.90 10.55
N MET A 8 6.14 -7.08 9.52
CA MET A 8 5.16 -7.18 8.44
C MET A 8 5.27 -8.51 7.70
N TRP A 9 6.51 -8.98 7.47
CA TRP A 9 6.72 -10.26 6.80
C TRP A 9 6.26 -11.45 7.62
N GLN A 10 6.12 -11.28 8.93
CA GLN A 10 5.70 -12.34 9.83
C GLN A 10 4.19 -12.40 10.05
N CYS A 11 3.44 -11.44 9.54
CA CYS A 11 2.00 -11.44 9.68
C CYS A 11 1.38 -12.59 8.89
N LYS A 12 0.59 -13.42 9.57
CA LYS A 12 0.09 -14.67 8.99
C LYS A 12 -1.36 -14.61 8.52
N SER A 13 -2.05 -13.50 8.78
CA SER A 13 -3.43 -13.34 8.35
C SER A 13 -3.70 -11.89 7.98
N VAL A 14 -4.77 -11.68 7.24
CA VAL A 14 -5.19 -10.32 6.86
C VAL A 14 -5.49 -9.51 8.12
N GLN A 15 -6.18 -10.09 9.10
CA GLN A 15 -6.50 -9.38 10.33
C GLN A 15 -5.23 -9.02 11.11
N ALA A 16 -4.25 -9.93 11.16
CA ALA A 16 -2.99 -9.64 11.83
C ALA A 16 -2.27 -8.46 11.17
N CYS A 17 -2.34 -8.36 9.85
CA CYS A 17 -1.75 -7.23 9.13
C CYS A 17 -2.44 -5.92 9.53
N ILE A 18 -3.77 -5.93 9.59
CA ILE A 18 -4.53 -4.75 9.98
C ILE A 18 -4.17 -4.34 11.42
N ASP A 19 -4.13 -5.31 12.32
CA ASP A 19 -3.80 -5.04 13.73
C ASP A 19 -2.40 -4.44 13.86
N LEU A 20 -1.44 -4.97 13.11
CA LEU A 20 -0.08 -4.44 13.14
C LEU A 20 -0.04 -3.01 12.60
N ALA A 21 -0.71 -2.76 11.48
CA ALA A 21 -0.72 -1.44 10.87
C ALA A 21 -1.29 -0.39 11.82
N LEU A 22 -2.31 -0.75 12.58
CA LEU A 22 -3.01 0.19 13.46
C LEU A 22 -2.44 0.24 14.88
N THR A 23 -1.37 -0.49 15.16
CA THR A 23 -0.71 -0.43 16.47
C THR A 23 -0.28 1.01 16.74
N ASP A 24 -0.70 1.55 17.88
CA ASP A 24 -0.37 2.91 18.30
C ASP A 24 -0.92 4.02 17.39
N ALA A 25 -1.88 3.70 16.52
CA ALA A 25 -2.54 4.71 15.69
C ALA A 25 -3.91 5.05 16.32
N TYR A 26 -4.10 6.31 16.66
CA TYR A 26 -5.32 6.78 17.30
C TYR A 26 -5.96 7.86 16.46
N GLY A 27 -7.11 7.54 15.86
CA GLY A 27 -7.84 8.46 15.02
C GLY A 27 -7.48 8.34 13.54
N GLU A 28 -8.32 8.91 12.69
CA GLU A 28 -8.20 8.77 11.24
C GLU A 28 -6.88 9.24 10.69
N ASP A 29 -6.38 10.39 11.18
CA ASP A 29 -5.13 10.95 10.66
C ASP A 29 -3.96 10.01 10.93
N GLU A 30 -3.87 9.49 12.16
CA GLU A 30 -2.77 8.60 12.52
C GLU A 30 -2.87 7.26 11.80
N GLU A 31 -4.10 6.76 11.63
CA GLU A 31 -4.32 5.52 10.90
C GLU A 31 -3.90 5.65 9.44
N ALA A 32 -4.24 6.78 8.82
CA ALA A 32 -3.87 7.03 7.43
C ALA A 32 -2.35 7.06 7.27
N VAL A 33 -1.65 7.77 8.15
CA VAL A 33 -0.19 7.85 8.11
C VAL A 33 0.42 6.48 8.36
N ALA A 34 -0.13 5.71 9.29
CA ALA A 34 0.35 4.36 9.58
C ALA A 34 0.24 3.46 8.36
N TRP A 35 -0.90 3.50 7.66
CA TRP A 35 -1.09 2.72 6.43
C TRP A 35 -0.15 3.16 5.33
N LEU A 36 0.06 4.47 5.16
CA LEU A 36 1.01 4.96 4.16
C LEU A 36 2.39 4.38 4.43
N THR A 37 2.83 4.42 5.69
CA THR A 37 4.13 3.88 6.07
C THR A 37 4.22 2.39 5.75
N CYS A 38 3.19 1.62 6.07
CA CYS A 38 3.17 0.19 5.80
C CYS A 38 3.21 -0.10 4.30
N ILE A 39 2.40 0.60 3.51
CA ILE A 39 2.36 0.39 2.07
C ILE A 39 3.71 0.77 1.44
N GLU A 40 4.28 1.89 1.83
CA GLU A 40 5.60 2.29 1.33
C GLU A 40 6.66 1.25 1.69
N THR A 41 6.64 0.76 2.92
CA THR A 41 7.62 -0.22 3.38
C THR A 41 7.49 -1.53 2.61
N MET A 42 6.28 -2.01 2.44
CA MET A 42 6.05 -3.33 1.82
C MET A 42 6.26 -3.30 0.31
N PHE A 43 5.89 -2.20 -0.37
CA PHE A 43 5.88 -2.15 -1.82
C PHE A 43 6.97 -1.28 -2.43
N SER A 44 7.97 -0.88 -1.65
CA SER A 44 9.03 0.01 -2.14
C SER A 44 9.90 -0.62 -3.23
N ARG A 45 9.94 -1.94 -3.33
CA ARG A 45 10.75 -2.62 -4.35
C ARG A 45 10.16 -2.49 -5.75
N PHE A 46 8.88 -2.15 -5.87
CA PHE A 46 8.23 -2.06 -7.17
C PHE A 46 8.53 -0.73 -7.83
N LYS A 47 9.09 -0.77 -9.03
CA LYS A 47 9.37 0.43 -9.81
C LYS A 47 8.41 0.60 -10.98
N GLN A 48 7.61 -0.42 -11.24
CA GLN A 48 6.70 -0.45 -12.37
C GLN A 48 5.45 -1.24 -11.99
N VAL A 49 4.32 -0.76 -12.44
CA VAL A 49 3.03 -1.42 -12.24
C VAL A 49 2.23 -1.31 -13.52
N LYS A 50 1.11 -2.05 -13.59
CA LYS A 50 0.19 -1.91 -14.72
C LYS A 50 -0.97 -1.04 -14.30
N LEU A 51 -1.30 -0.08 -15.17
CA LEU A 51 -2.45 0.79 -14.99
C LEU A 51 -3.31 0.66 -16.25
N MET A 52 -4.51 0.11 -16.09
CA MET A 52 -5.42 -0.14 -17.21
C MET A 52 -4.74 -0.94 -18.32
N GLY A 53 -3.95 -1.95 -17.93
CA GLY A 53 -3.26 -2.83 -18.86
C GLY A 53 -1.95 -2.31 -19.42
N ASN A 54 -1.57 -1.08 -19.09
CA ASN A 54 -0.34 -0.47 -19.60
C ASN A 54 0.71 -0.39 -18.51
N ASP A 55 1.95 -0.67 -18.85
CA ASP A 55 3.08 -0.56 -17.92
C ASP A 55 3.38 0.92 -17.68
N VAL A 56 3.42 1.31 -16.41
CA VAL A 56 3.76 2.68 -16.02
C VAL A 56 4.76 2.65 -14.87
N ALA A 57 5.58 3.68 -14.77
CA ALA A 57 6.52 3.79 -13.67
C ALA A 57 5.77 4.10 -12.38
N LEU A 58 6.12 3.40 -11.31
CA LEU A 58 5.58 3.69 -9.98
C LEU A 58 6.56 4.65 -9.29
N VAL A 59 6.10 5.85 -9.02
CA VAL A 59 6.92 6.88 -8.38
C VAL A 59 6.93 6.74 -6.87
N GLY A 60 5.78 6.38 -6.29
CA GLY A 60 5.66 6.23 -4.86
C GLY A 60 4.19 6.18 -4.44
N PHE A 61 3.95 6.52 -3.20
CA PHE A 61 2.62 6.52 -2.62
C PHE A 61 2.38 7.82 -1.88
N GLU A 62 1.13 8.25 -1.79
CA GLU A 62 0.73 9.48 -1.09
C GLU A 62 -0.60 9.27 -0.40
N LEU A 63 -0.93 10.21 0.49
CA LEU A 63 -2.26 10.24 1.09
C LEU A 63 -3.12 11.25 0.34
N ARG A 64 -4.36 10.85 0.04
CA ARG A 64 -5.39 11.73 -0.49
C ARG A 64 -6.65 11.47 0.32
N ASP A 65 -7.07 12.45 1.13
CA ASP A 65 -8.26 12.33 1.97
C ASP A 65 -8.25 11.06 2.82
N HIS A 66 -7.15 10.82 3.53
CA HIS A 66 -6.94 9.66 4.39
C HIS A 66 -6.86 8.33 3.63
N THR A 67 -6.73 8.37 2.31
CA THR A 67 -6.60 7.18 1.49
C THR A 67 -5.21 7.11 0.88
N VAL A 68 -4.59 5.93 0.92
CA VAL A 68 -3.28 5.73 0.28
C VAL A 68 -3.52 5.56 -1.22
N VAL A 69 -2.82 6.35 -2.02
CA VAL A 69 -2.89 6.25 -3.47
C VAL A 69 -1.50 6.00 -4.04
N ALA A 70 -1.46 5.36 -5.20
CA ALA A 70 -0.22 5.15 -5.93
C ALA A 70 0.02 6.34 -6.85
N VAL A 71 1.27 6.79 -6.92
CA VAL A 71 1.66 7.87 -7.83
C VAL A 71 2.40 7.23 -8.99
N CYS A 72 1.83 7.34 -10.18
CA CYS A 72 2.39 6.73 -11.39
C CYS A 72 2.80 7.82 -12.37
N ARG A 73 3.89 7.57 -13.10
CA ARG A 73 4.34 8.52 -14.14
C ARG A 73 3.79 8.09 -15.49
N GLN A 74 3.17 9.02 -16.16
CA GLN A 74 2.65 8.84 -17.52
C GLN A 74 3.30 9.89 -18.44
N ALA A 75 3.05 9.74 -19.75
CA ALA A 75 3.60 10.67 -20.73
C ALA A 75 3.20 12.12 -20.45
N THR A 76 2.01 12.34 -19.92
CA THR A 76 1.48 13.67 -19.64
C THR A 76 1.73 14.18 -18.23
N GLY A 77 2.50 13.42 -17.41
CA GLY A 77 2.79 13.81 -16.04
C GLY A 77 2.50 12.70 -15.05
N LYS A 78 2.27 13.07 -13.80
CA LYS A 78 2.00 12.10 -12.75
C LYS A 78 0.49 11.93 -12.56
N ALA A 79 0.09 10.68 -12.36
CA ALA A 79 -1.30 10.35 -12.04
C ALA A 79 -1.34 9.72 -10.64
N ARG A 80 -2.33 10.10 -9.85
CA ARG A 80 -2.57 9.53 -8.53
C ARG A 80 -3.81 8.66 -8.61
N VAL A 81 -3.63 7.37 -8.35
CA VAL A 81 -4.70 6.38 -8.52
C VAL A 81 -4.82 5.52 -7.27
N THR A 82 -6.00 4.97 -7.04
CA THR A 82 -6.20 4.08 -5.90
C THR A 82 -5.38 2.80 -6.08
N LEU A 83 -5.09 2.13 -4.98
CA LEU A 83 -4.33 0.88 -5.06
C LEU A 83 -5.10 -0.22 -5.81
N ASP A 84 -6.44 -0.12 -5.85
CA ASP A 84 -7.25 -1.05 -6.63
C ASP A 84 -7.08 -0.87 -8.13
N SER A 85 -6.62 0.30 -8.56
CA SER A 85 -6.50 0.62 -9.98
C SER A 85 -5.21 0.12 -10.62
N VAL A 86 -4.23 -0.28 -9.81
CA VAL A 86 -2.95 -0.75 -10.33
C VAL A 86 -2.76 -2.23 -10.06
N GLU A 87 -1.99 -2.89 -10.93
CA GLU A 87 -1.61 -4.28 -10.75
C GLU A 87 -0.11 -4.34 -10.51
N PHE A 88 0.26 -4.92 -9.38
CA PHE A 88 1.67 -5.14 -9.05
C PHE A 88 2.12 -6.45 -9.68
N PRO A 89 3.27 -6.48 -10.36
CA PRO A 89 3.77 -7.72 -10.96
C PRO A 89 4.34 -8.64 -9.89
N GLU A 90 4.03 -9.92 -9.99
CA GLU A 90 4.68 -10.97 -9.19
C GLU A 90 4.71 -10.72 -7.69
N LEU A 91 3.55 -10.47 -7.09
CA LEU A 91 3.45 -10.32 -5.64
C LEU A 91 3.80 -11.61 -4.93
N THR A 92 4.57 -11.52 -3.85
CA THR A 92 4.74 -12.64 -2.93
C THR A 92 3.44 -12.84 -2.16
N ALA A 93 3.32 -13.99 -1.50
CA ALA A 93 2.14 -14.26 -0.67
C ALA A 93 1.96 -13.21 0.43
N VAL A 94 3.06 -12.76 1.03
CA VAL A 94 3.01 -11.75 2.08
C VAL A 94 2.57 -10.39 1.52
N GLU A 95 3.11 -10.00 0.38
CA GLU A 95 2.73 -8.74 -0.25
C GLU A 95 1.25 -8.75 -0.65
N ALA A 96 0.78 -9.86 -1.22
CA ALA A 96 -0.63 -10.00 -1.58
C ALA A 96 -1.52 -9.90 -0.34
N ARG A 97 -1.07 -10.45 0.77
CA ARG A 97 -1.82 -10.38 2.04
C ARG A 97 -1.93 -8.95 2.54
N TRP A 98 -0.86 -8.19 2.46
CA TRP A 98 -0.87 -6.78 2.88
C TRP A 98 -1.77 -5.94 1.99
N LEU A 99 -1.75 -6.20 0.69
CA LEU A 99 -2.64 -5.49 -0.23
C LEU A 99 -4.11 -5.80 0.09
N LYS A 100 -4.40 -7.07 0.38
CA LYS A 100 -5.75 -7.47 0.78
C LYS A 100 -6.16 -6.82 2.10
N ALA A 101 -5.22 -6.70 3.04
CA ALA A 101 -5.48 -6.05 4.32
C ALA A 101 -5.86 -4.57 4.10
N TRP A 102 -5.10 -3.87 3.26
CA TRP A 102 -5.42 -2.48 2.93
C TRP A 102 -6.81 -2.38 2.30
N LYS A 103 -7.12 -3.24 1.33
CA LYS A 103 -8.42 -3.20 0.66
C LYS A 103 -9.56 -3.44 1.64
N ARG A 104 -9.39 -4.37 2.57
CA ARG A 104 -10.40 -4.64 3.59
C ARG A 104 -10.59 -3.44 4.51
N PHE A 105 -9.49 -2.85 4.97
CA PHE A 105 -9.56 -1.70 5.85
C PHE A 105 -10.19 -0.51 5.15
N SER A 106 -9.77 -0.19 3.94
CA SER A 106 -10.25 0.97 3.22
C SER A 106 -11.72 0.86 2.83
N ALA A 107 -12.23 -0.35 2.70
CA ALA A 107 -13.65 -0.58 2.37
C ALA A 107 -14.60 -0.35 3.55
N ARG A 108 -14.04 -0.13 4.75
CA ARG A 108 -14.86 0.05 5.96
C ARG A 108 -15.49 1.43 6.09
N ALA A 109 -15.05 2.35 5.29
CA ALA A 109 -15.48 3.75 5.39
C ALA A 109 -16.98 3.92 5.18
#